data_98f51b336582442f01d6d8c7f625a3b3
#
_entry.id   98f51b336582442f01d6d8c7f625a3b3
#
_cell.length_a   1.000
_cell.length_b   1.000
_cell.length_c   1.000
_cell.angle_alpha   90.00
_cell.angle_beta   90.00
_cell.angle_gamma   90.00
#
_symmetry.space_group_name_H-M   'P 1'
#
loop_
_entity.id
_entity.type
_entity.pdbx_description
1 polymer ?
#
loop_
_entity_poly.entity_id
_entity_poly.type
_entity_poly.pdbx_seq_one_letter_code
_entity_poly.pdbx_strand_id
1 'polypeptide(L)'
;MKQKSFLMAALLLGYFVTLLPCQVLAKKGFVHVEGTNLIQPNGERLFIVGTNLGNWLNPEGYMFGFSKTNSAWMIDLLFKEAVGPDEAASFWREFKDNYITQADIDYIKSTGANTIRLPFNYKLFTNEDYMGLTHQQDGFKRIDQVVNWCRKAGLYLILDMHDCPGSQTGDNIDDGYGYPWLFESEPSQQLFCNIWQSIARRYAKEPVILGYELMNEPIAHYFENKDELNQKLEPLYKRAVKAIRQVDRNHVILLGGARWNSDFFMFNDWKFDDNIMYTCHRYGGPATAEAISDYIGHQQKTGLPMYMGEIGHNTIEWQTSFVKVMKEANIGYTFWPYKKLDGSCMMGIQRPELWDSVVVKYSETDRTTYKDLREARPNQELFRQQLRQFIRNCRFEHCREQKEYVLSMGLKPALVNQ
;
A
#
# COMPACT_ATOMS: atom_id res chain seq x y z
N MET A 1 66.16 -56.06 -37.42
CA MET A 1 65.19 -54.99 -37.67
C MET A 1 64.07 -55.18 -36.65
N LYS A 2 64.03 -54.35 -35.60
CA LYS A 2 63.04 -54.45 -34.49
C LYS A 2 62.03 -53.25 -34.64
N GLN A 3 60.78 -53.59 -34.90
CA GLN A 3 59.66 -52.63 -34.86
C GLN A 3 59.30 -52.35 -33.39
N LYS A 4 59.28 -51.09 -33.03
CA LYS A 4 58.75 -50.65 -31.73
C LYS A 4 57.31 -50.12 -31.92
N SER A 5 56.40 -50.82 -31.27
CA SER A 5 54.99 -50.41 -31.14
C SER A 5 54.90 -49.34 -30.07
N PHE A 6 54.31 -48.18 -30.40
CA PHE A 6 53.94 -47.12 -29.48
C PHE A 6 52.49 -47.34 -29.06
N LEU A 7 52.25 -47.60 -27.79
CA LEU A 7 50.94 -47.59 -27.18
C LEU A 7 50.58 -46.16 -26.76
N MET A 8 49.55 -45.59 -27.33
CA MET A 8 49.03 -44.28 -26.97
C MET A 8 47.92 -44.46 -25.93
N ALA A 9 48.17 -44.13 -24.67
CA ALA A 9 47.17 -44.13 -23.63
C ALA A 9 46.40 -42.79 -23.66
N ALA A 10 45.12 -42.84 -24.01
CA ALA A 10 44.21 -41.70 -23.94
C ALA A 10 43.70 -41.56 -22.49
N LEU A 11 44.13 -40.50 -21.80
CA LEU A 11 43.56 -40.06 -20.53
C LEU A 11 42.26 -39.31 -20.80
N LEU A 12 41.12 -39.92 -20.48
CA LEU A 12 39.81 -39.26 -20.37
C LEU A 12 39.74 -38.51 -19.02
N LEU A 13 39.99 -37.24 -19.02
CA LEU A 13 39.65 -36.36 -17.91
C LEU A 13 38.13 -36.09 -17.94
N GLY A 14 37.38 -36.82 -17.09
CA GLY A 14 35.98 -36.52 -16.81
C GLY A 14 35.88 -35.24 -15.99
N TYR A 15 35.38 -34.16 -16.59
CA TYR A 15 34.94 -32.99 -15.85
C TYR A 15 33.66 -33.33 -15.09
N PHE A 16 33.78 -33.63 -13.80
CA PHE A 16 32.67 -33.59 -12.89
C PHE A 16 32.34 -32.11 -12.62
N VAL A 17 31.40 -31.54 -13.36
CA VAL A 17 30.76 -30.29 -12.96
C VAL A 17 29.87 -30.63 -11.78
N THR A 18 30.36 -30.43 -10.57
CA THR A 18 29.54 -30.40 -9.39
C THR A 18 28.68 -29.14 -9.49
N LEU A 19 27.40 -29.32 -9.82
CA LEU A 19 26.36 -28.32 -9.60
C LEU A 19 26.27 -28.11 -8.09
N LEU A 20 27.09 -27.17 -7.57
CA LEU A 20 26.84 -26.61 -6.24
C LEU A 20 25.47 -25.98 -6.28
N PRO A 21 24.56 -26.34 -5.35
CA PRO A 21 23.30 -25.60 -5.23
C PRO A 21 23.69 -24.14 -5.03
N CYS A 22 23.12 -23.27 -5.85
CA CYS A 22 23.22 -21.81 -5.69
C CYS A 22 22.64 -21.52 -4.30
N GLN A 23 23.50 -21.47 -3.29
CA GLN A 23 23.09 -20.97 -1.99
C GLN A 23 22.74 -19.53 -2.23
N VAL A 24 21.44 -19.21 -2.17
CA VAL A 24 20.94 -17.84 -2.06
C VAL A 24 21.69 -17.25 -0.86
N LEU A 25 22.69 -16.41 -1.15
CA LEU A 25 23.39 -15.66 -0.12
C LEU A 25 22.32 -14.82 0.55
N ALA A 26 21.94 -15.22 1.77
CA ALA A 26 21.02 -14.45 2.60
C ALA A 26 21.40 -12.98 2.50
N LYS A 27 20.47 -12.11 2.10
CA LYS A 27 20.71 -10.67 1.89
C LYS A 27 20.98 -10.04 3.24
N LYS A 28 22.26 -10.03 3.62
CA LYS A 28 22.72 -9.68 4.96
C LYS A 28 22.18 -8.32 5.36
N GLY A 29 21.32 -8.27 6.37
CA GLY A 29 20.75 -7.04 6.91
C GLY A 29 19.35 -6.68 6.42
N PHE A 30 18.72 -7.46 5.54
CA PHE A 30 17.36 -7.19 5.01
C PHE A 30 16.43 -8.36 5.28
N VAL A 31 15.13 -8.04 5.37
CA VAL A 31 14.07 -9.07 5.32
C VAL A 31 14.10 -9.72 3.94
N HIS A 32 13.97 -11.03 3.89
CA HIS A 32 13.95 -11.78 2.63
C HIS A 32 12.96 -12.94 2.66
N VAL A 33 12.64 -13.46 1.49
CA VAL A 33 11.74 -14.58 1.30
C VAL A 33 12.50 -15.89 1.39
N GLU A 34 11.96 -16.85 2.18
CA GLU A 34 12.43 -18.22 2.27
C GLU A 34 11.23 -19.17 2.30
N GLY A 35 10.94 -19.83 1.16
CA GLY A 35 9.70 -20.57 0.99
C GLY A 35 8.49 -19.68 1.21
N THR A 36 7.56 -20.11 2.02
CA THR A 36 6.34 -19.33 2.37
C THR A 36 6.53 -18.38 3.55
N ASN A 37 7.76 -18.07 3.93
CA ASN A 37 8.06 -17.22 5.09
C ASN A 37 8.86 -15.98 4.70
N LEU A 38 8.71 -14.94 5.50
CA LEU A 38 9.63 -13.81 5.57
C LEU A 38 10.63 -14.05 6.70
N ILE A 39 11.91 -13.86 6.42
CA ILE A 39 13.00 -14.04 7.39
C ILE A 39 13.65 -12.69 7.66
N GLN A 40 13.79 -12.37 8.93
CA GLN A 40 14.44 -11.17 9.41
C GLN A 40 15.98 -11.28 9.31
N PRO A 41 16.72 -10.16 9.38
CA PRO A 41 18.19 -10.16 9.36
C PRO A 41 18.84 -11.02 10.44
N ASN A 42 18.17 -11.26 11.56
CA ASN A 42 18.63 -12.12 12.66
C ASN A 42 18.35 -13.62 12.46
N GLY A 43 17.70 -13.99 11.33
CA GLY A 43 17.32 -15.37 11.01
C GLY A 43 15.96 -15.78 11.57
N GLU A 44 15.28 -14.92 12.33
CA GLU A 44 13.95 -15.23 12.85
C GLU A 44 12.88 -15.00 11.79
N ARG A 45 11.80 -15.77 11.88
CA ARG A 45 10.64 -15.56 11.03
C ARG A 45 9.92 -14.26 11.38
N LEU A 46 9.56 -13.48 10.38
CA LEU A 46 8.69 -12.31 10.52
C LEU A 46 7.26 -12.70 10.17
N PHE A 47 6.35 -12.60 11.14
CA PHE A 47 4.90 -12.62 10.89
C PHE A 47 4.39 -11.18 10.95
N ILE A 48 3.91 -10.64 9.83
CA ILE A 48 3.45 -9.26 9.73
C ILE A 48 2.18 -9.08 10.54
N VAL A 49 2.18 -8.11 11.46
CA VAL A 49 0.99 -7.59 12.15
C VAL A 49 1.10 -6.08 12.20
N GLY A 50 0.12 -5.38 11.60
CA GLY A 50 0.22 -3.94 11.54
C GLY A 50 -1.02 -3.23 11.01
N THR A 51 -0.79 -2.03 10.50
CA THR A 51 -1.84 -1.14 10.00
C THR A 51 -1.37 -0.33 8.80
N ASN A 52 -2.34 0.23 8.08
CA ASN A 52 -2.13 1.09 6.92
C ASN A 52 -2.25 2.56 7.31
N LEU A 53 -1.29 3.41 6.89
CA LEU A 53 -1.43 4.86 7.00
C LEU A 53 -2.35 5.43 5.91
N GLY A 54 -3.53 4.81 5.76
CA GLY A 54 -4.54 5.22 4.79
C GLY A 54 -5.04 6.65 5.02
N ASN A 55 -5.63 7.25 3.99
CA ASN A 55 -6.15 8.63 3.96
C ASN A 55 -5.09 9.74 4.05
N TRP A 56 -3.82 9.43 4.28
CA TRP A 56 -2.80 10.46 4.49
C TRP A 56 -2.19 10.99 3.19
N LEU A 57 -1.57 10.11 2.40
CA LEU A 57 -0.93 10.47 1.12
C LEU A 57 -1.77 10.06 -0.10
N ASN A 58 -2.93 9.46 0.15
CA ASN A 58 -3.98 9.17 -0.81
C ASN A 58 -5.34 9.26 -0.10
N PRO A 59 -6.00 10.45 -0.10
CA PRO A 59 -7.30 10.63 0.54
C PRO A 59 -8.42 9.93 -0.21
N GLU A 60 -9.35 9.33 0.56
CA GLU A 60 -10.57 8.75 0.05
C GLU A 60 -11.81 9.40 0.70
N GLY A 61 -12.85 9.62 -0.10
CA GLY A 61 -14.01 10.40 0.32
C GLY A 61 -14.71 9.89 1.57
N TYR A 62 -14.90 8.57 1.70
CA TYR A 62 -15.60 8.00 2.86
C TYR A 62 -14.89 8.27 4.19
N MET A 63 -13.56 8.46 4.17
CA MET A 63 -12.79 8.79 5.37
C MET A 63 -13.02 10.23 5.85
N PHE A 64 -13.61 11.08 4.99
CA PHE A 64 -14.11 12.41 5.30
C PHE A 64 -15.64 12.44 5.49
N GLY A 65 -16.32 11.28 5.32
CA GLY A 65 -17.77 11.17 5.35
C GLY A 65 -18.46 11.55 4.04
N PHE A 66 -17.74 11.55 2.90
CA PHE A 66 -18.29 11.87 1.59
C PHE A 66 -18.66 10.60 0.83
N SER A 67 -19.76 10.62 0.07
CA SER A 67 -20.17 9.52 -0.79
C SER A 67 -19.99 9.82 -2.28
N LYS A 68 -20.34 11.02 -2.75
CA LYS A 68 -20.21 11.42 -4.15
C LYS A 68 -18.81 11.91 -4.50
N THR A 69 -18.17 12.64 -3.59
CA THR A 69 -16.80 13.17 -3.74
C THR A 69 -15.83 12.16 -3.14
N ASN A 70 -15.49 11.12 -3.90
CA ASN A 70 -14.93 9.89 -3.33
C ASN A 70 -13.44 9.63 -3.65
N SER A 71 -12.81 10.40 -4.54
CA SER A 71 -11.37 10.28 -4.85
C SER A 71 -10.57 11.51 -4.43
N ALA A 72 -9.25 11.38 -4.36
CA ALA A 72 -8.35 12.43 -3.88
C ALA A 72 -8.48 13.73 -4.69
N TRP A 73 -8.50 13.66 -6.04
CA TRP A 73 -8.64 14.86 -6.88
C TRP A 73 -10.03 15.50 -6.75
N MET A 74 -11.09 14.68 -6.58
CA MET A 74 -12.43 15.19 -6.36
C MET A 74 -12.54 15.97 -5.04
N ILE A 75 -11.88 15.49 -4.00
CA ILE A 75 -11.82 16.17 -2.69
C ILE A 75 -11.02 17.47 -2.81
N ASP A 76 -9.89 17.46 -3.49
CA ASP A 76 -9.09 18.65 -3.74
C ASP A 76 -9.88 19.71 -4.54
N LEU A 77 -10.57 19.27 -5.59
CA LEU A 77 -11.44 20.13 -6.38
C LEU A 77 -12.57 20.72 -5.54
N LEU A 78 -13.25 19.90 -4.71
CA LEU A 78 -14.29 20.35 -3.77
C LEU A 78 -13.77 21.50 -2.87
N PHE A 79 -12.57 21.34 -2.30
CA PHE A 79 -12.00 22.36 -1.42
C PHE A 79 -11.61 23.62 -2.20
N LYS A 80 -11.05 23.49 -3.40
CA LYS A 80 -10.76 24.63 -4.30
C LYS A 80 -12.02 25.40 -4.68
N GLU A 81 -13.12 24.71 -4.97
CA GLU A 81 -14.42 25.31 -5.27
C GLU A 81 -14.99 26.05 -4.05
N ALA A 82 -14.87 25.50 -2.86
CA ALA A 82 -15.43 26.05 -1.63
C ALA A 82 -14.66 27.24 -1.07
N VAL A 83 -13.32 27.15 -1.01
CA VAL A 83 -12.48 28.15 -0.31
C VAL A 83 -11.41 28.81 -1.19
N GLY A 84 -11.25 28.38 -2.43
CA GLY A 84 -10.23 28.85 -3.36
C GLY A 84 -8.94 28.04 -3.34
N PRO A 85 -8.13 28.11 -4.41
CA PRO A 85 -6.97 27.23 -4.61
C PRO A 85 -5.89 27.42 -3.53
N ASP A 86 -5.62 28.64 -3.10
CA ASP A 86 -4.54 28.91 -2.13
C ASP A 86 -4.88 28.38 -0.73
N GLU A 87 -6.12 28.52 -0.31
CA GLU A 87 -6.62 27.99 0.96
C GLU A 87 -6.67 26.45 0.94
N ALA A 88 -7.14 25.86 -0.16
CA ALA A 88 -7.12 24.39 -0.34
C ALA A 88 -5.69 23.85 -0.29
N ALA A 89 -4.75 24.49 -0.97
CA ALA A 89 -3.34 24.12 -0.91
C ALA A 89 -2.74 24.26 0.50
N SER A 90 -3.15 25.31 1.25
CA SER A 90 -2.73 25.48 2.66
C SER A 90 -3.27 24.36 3.53
N PHE A 91 -4.57 24.03 3.40
CA PHE A 91 -5.19 22.91 4.11
C PHE A 91 -4.41 21.59 3.86
N TRP A 92 -4.08 21.28 2.62
CA TRP A 92 -3.38 20.03 2.28
C TRP A 92 -1.95 19.97 2.85
N ARG A 93 -1.23 21.09 2.88
CA ARG A 93 0.08 21.15 3.54
C ARG A 93 -0.05 20.86 5.03
N GLU A 94 -0.98 21.53 5.71
CA GLU A 94 -1.24 21.34 7.13
C GLU A 94 -1.76 19.92 7.42
N PHE A 95 -2.62 19.37 6.56
CA PHE A 95 -3.10 18.01 6.67
C PHE A 95 -1.93 17.01 6.64
N LYS A 96 -1.04 17.10 5.66
CA LYS A 96 0.12 16.20 5.56
C LYS A 96 1.09 16.36 6.73
N ASP A 97 1.18 17.51 7.35
CA ASP A 97 2.07 17.78 8.48
C ASP A 97 1.48 17.34 9.83
N ASN A 98 0.16 17.21 9.95
CA ASN A 98 -0.52 16.95 11.22
C ASN A 98 -1.27 15.62 11.30
N TYR A 99 -1.66 15.03 10.15
CA TYR A 99 -2.48 13.82 10.13
C TYR A 99 -1.72 12.59 10.61
N ILE A 100 -0.46 12.42 10.18
CA ILE A 100 0.47 11.40 10.68
C ILE A 100 1.75 12.08 11.15
N THR A 101 2.17 11.74 12.36
CA THR A 101 3.34 12.28 13.03
C THR A 101 4.17 11.16 13.69
N GLN A 102 5.32 11.50 14.28
CA GLN A 102 6.10 10.53 15.07
C GLN A 102 5.28 9.90 16.20
N ALA A 103 4.38 10.69 16.85
CA ALA A 103 3.55 10.19 17.94
C ALA A 103 2.60 9.07 17.48
N ASP A 104 2.06 9.16 16.26
CA ASP A 104 1.24 8.11 15.67
C ASP A 104 2.05 6.80 15.47
N ILE A 105 3.29 6.91 15.00
CA ILE A 105 4.18 5.77 14.79
C ILE A 105 4.59 5.12 16.10
N ASP A 106 4.91 5.93 17.11
CA ASP A 106 5.27 5.46 18.46
C ASP A 106 4.08 4.74 19.13
N TYR A 107 2.86 5.28 18.93
CA TYR A 107 1.63 4.63 19.38
C TYR A 107 1.43 3.27 18.68
N ILE A 108 1.52 3.20 17.34
CA ILE A 108 1.39 1.94 16.59
C ILE A 108 2.38 0.90 17.16
N LYS A 109 3.63 1.28 17.40
CA LYS A 109 4.63 0.39 18.01
C LYS A 109 4.21 -0.09 19.39
N SER A 110 3.68 0.80 20.22
CA SER A 110 3.29 0.49 21.60
C SER A 110 2.14 -0.53 21.69
N THR A 111 1.32 -0.67 20.63
CA THR A 111 0.27 -1.69 20.55
C THR A 111 0.78 -3.11 20.31
N GLY A 112 2.07 -3.25 19.94
CA GLY A 112 2.69 -4.53 19.59
C GLY A 112 2.71 -4.81 18.09
N ALA A 113 2.29 -3.87 17.25
CA ALA A 113 2.48 -3.94 15.81
C ALA A 113 3.98 -3.96 15.44
N ASN A 114 4.31 -4.59 14.32
CA ASN A 114 5.69 -4.69 13.83
C ASN A 114 5.88 -4.10 12.43
N THR A 115 4.79 -3.80 11.70
CA THR A 115 4.85 -3.34 10.31
C THR A 115 3.81 -2.25 10.05
N ILE A 116 4.20 -1.28 9.26
CA ILE A 116 3.33 -0.24 8.69
C ILE A 116 3.32 -0.39 7.18
N ARG A 117 2.14 -0.33 6.56
CA ARG A 117 1.98 -0.16 5.12
C ARG A 117 1.66 1.31 4.84
N LEU A 118 2.41 1.93 3.93
CA LEU A 118 2.29 3.33 3.55
C LEU A 118 1.73 3.45 2.13
N PRO A 119 0.42 3.67 1.99
CA PRO A 119 -0.20 4.03 0.72
C PRO A 119 0.23 5.43 0.28
N PHE A 120 0.59 5.57 -1.01
CA PHE A 120 0.92 6.87 -1.59
C PHE A 120 0.46 6.98 -3.04
N ASN A 121 0.14 8.19 -3.48
CA ASN A 121 -0.20 8.50 -4.85
C ASN A 121 1.08 8.80 -5.66
N TYR A 122 1.17 8.31 -6.91
CA TYR A 122 2.30 8.55 -7.81
C TYR A 122 2.57 10.03 -8.07
N LYS A 123 1.53 10.88 -8.01
CA LYS A 123 1.62 12.33 -8.24
C LYS A 123 2.58 13.03 -7.29
N LEU A 124 2.84 12.45 -6.11
CA LEU A 124 3.85 12.92 -5.17
C LEU A 124 5.29 12.90 -5.74
N PHE A 125 5.51 12.20 -6.84
CA PHE A 125 6.80 12.07 -7.54
C PHE A 125 6.81 12.74 -8.91
N THR A 126 5.79 13.53 -9.22
CA THR A 126 5.66 14.30 -10.46
C THR A 126 5.59 15.80 -10.16
N ASN A 127 5.38 16.61 -11.19
CA ASN A 127 5.10 18.05 -11.04
C ASN A 127 3.60 18.36 -11.15
N GLU A 128 2.75 17.35 -11.06
CA GLU A 128 1.31 17.54 -11.05
C GLU A 128 0.86 18.23 -9.77
N ASP A 129 -0.15 19.09 -9.86
CA ASP A 129 -0.79 19.68 -8.69
C ASP A 129 -1.59 18.59 -7.96
N TYR A 130 -1.13 18.25 -6.78
CA TYR A 130 -1.71 17.21 -5.95
C TYR A 130 -1.60 17.56 -4.47
N MET A 131 -2.73 17.71 -3.79
CA MET A 131 -2.77 18.02 -2.35
C MET A 131 -1.87 19.23 -1.98
N GLY A 132 -1.92 20.30 -2.79
CA GLY A 132 -1.10 21.50 -2.59
C GLY A 132 0.40 21.30 -2.83
N LEU A 133 0.79 20.24 -3.54
CA LEU A 133 2.15 19.98 -3.99
C LEU A 133 2.35 20.50 -5.41
N THR A 134 3.56 20.97 -5.66
CA THR A 134 3.99 21.41 -7.00
C THR A 134 5.40 20.92 -7.32
N HIS A 135 5.94 19.96 -6.54
CA HIS A 135 7.34 19.56 -6.65
C HIS A 135 7.54 18.06 -6.43
N GLN A 136 8.11 17.38 -7.42
CA GLN A 136 8.38 15.94 -7.44
C GLN A 136 9.24 15.40 -6.27
N GLN A 137 9.88 16.25 -5.46
CA GLN A 137 10.68 15.85 -4.31
C GLN A 137 9.84 15.70 -3.02
N ASP A 138 8.59 16.14 -3.02
CA ASP A 138 7.77 16.10 -1.81
C ASP A 138 7.42 14.67 -1.40
N GLY A 139 7.24 13.76 -2.35
CA GLY A 139 7.06 12.33 -2.06
C GLY A 139 8.24 11.74 -1.31
N PHE A 140 9.46 12.03 -1.76
CA PHE A 140 10.67 11.58 -1.06
C PHE A 140 10.79 12.20 0.33
N LYS A 141 10.46 13.48 0.49
CA LYS A 141 10.46 14.13 1.80
C LYS A 141 9.54 13.40 2.79
N ARG A 142 8.33 13.02 2.33
CA ARG A 142 7.34 12.31 3.19
C ARG A 142 7.80 10.89 3.50
N ILE A 143 8.29 10.14 2.52
CA ILE A 143 8.81 8.80 2.76
C ILE A 143 10.02 8.85 3.70
N ASP A 144 10.97 9.78 3.52
CA ASP A 144 12.11 9.96 4.42
C ASP A 144 11.68 10.19 5.87
N GLN A 145 10.62 10.98 6.10
CA GLN A 145 10.06 11.20 7.43
C GLN A 145 9.58 9.87 8.04
N VAL A 146 8.76 9.11 7.30
CA VAL A 146 8.21 7.82 7.79
C VAL A 146 9.32 6.80 8.02
N VAL A 147 10.28 6.69 7.11
CA VAL A 147 11.47 5.84 7.28
C VAL A 147 12.21 6.16 8.57
N ASN A 148 12.44 7.46 8.84
CA ASN A 148 13.11 7.88 10.08
C ASN A 148 12.27 7.55 11.32
N TRP A 149 10.96 7.75 11.28
CA TRP A 149 10.05 7.43 12.36
C TRP A 149 10.00 5.91 12.64
N CYS A 150 9.84 5.10 11.60
CA CYS A 150 9.84 3.64 11.71
C CYS A 150 11.18 3.09 12.21
N ARG A 151 12.32 3.67 11.76
CA ARG A 151 13.66 3.27 12.26
C ARG A 151 13.78 3.52 13.76
N LYS A 152 13.35 4.68 14.25
CA LYS A 152 13.39 5.01 15.69
C LYS A 152 12.47 4.09 16.50
N ALA A 153 11.29 3.77 15.98
CA ALA A 153 10.31 2.92 16.65
C ALA A 153 10.65 1.42 16.53
N GLY A 154 11.53 1.01 15.62
CA GLY A 154 11.81 -0.41 15.35
C GLY A 154 10.61 -1.11 14.68
N LEU A 155 10.02 -0.46 13.66
CA LEU A 155 8.95 -0.98 12.82
C LEU A 155 9.46 -1.20 11.40
N TYR A 156 8.95 -2.22 10.72
CA TYR A 156 9.12 -2.38 9.27
C TYR A 156 8.13 -1.50 8.50
N LEU A 157 8.52 -1.12 7.28
CA LEU A 157 7.73 -0.28 6.39
C LEU A 157 7.53 -0.97 5.03
N ILE A 158 6.30 -1.10 4.57
CA ILE A 158 5.94 -1.47 3.20
C ILE A 158 5.54 -0.17 2.47
N LEU A 159 6.19 0.10 1.34
CA LEU A 159 5.80 1.21 0.46
C LEU A 159 4.83 0.68 -0.58
N ASP A 160 3.62 1.25 -0.63
CA ASP A 160 2.55 0.85 -1.53
C ASP A 160 2.20 2.00 -2.48
N MET A 161 2.42 1.79 -3.80
CA MET A 161 1.89 2.72 -4.79
C MET A 161 0.39 2.48 -4.94
N HIS A 162 -0.37 3.22 -4.17
CA HIS A 162 -1.81 3.07 -4.06
C HIS A 162 -2.55 3.59 -5.30
N ASP A 163 -2.03 4.65 -5.90
CA ASP A 163 -2.43 5.19 -7.19
C ASP A 163 -1.27 5.14 -8.16
N CYS A 164 -1.48 4.52 -9.31
CA CYS A 164 -0.50 4.42 -10.39
C CYS A 164 -0.78 5.40 -11.53
N PRO A 165 0.25 5.80 -12.30
CA PRO A 165 0.04 6.63 -13.49
C PRO A 165 -0.98 6.02 -14.44
N GLY A 166 -2.02 6.78 -14.77
CA GLY A 166 -3.09 6.33 -15.66
C GLY A 166 -4.17 5.47 -15.01
N SER A 167 -4.14 5.28 -13.68
CA SER A 167 -5.10 4.43 -12.96
C SER A 167 -4.90 2.93 -13.20
N GLN A 168 -4.90 2.14 -12.15
CA GLN A 168 -4.73 0.68 -12.24
C GLN A 168 -6.01 -0.10 -11.93
N THR A 169 -6.91 0.46 -11.12
CA THR A 169 -8.17 -0.19 -10.73
C THR A 169 -9.32 0.22 -11.64
N GLY A 170 -9.38 1.52 -11.98
CA GLY A 170 -10.50 2.16 -12.65
C GLY A 170 -11.64 2.53 -11.70
N ASP A 171 -11.37 2.68 -10.40
CA ASP A 171 -12.33 3.04 -9.36
C ASP A 171 -11.83 4.25 -8.54
N ASN A 172 -12.62 4.68 -7.55
CA ASN A 172 -12.30 5.85 -6.71
C ASN A 172 -11.00 5.75 -5.92
N ILE A 173 -10.56 4.54 -5.63
CA ILE A 173 -9.36 4.28 -4.82
C ILE A 173 -8.04 4.59 -5.53
N ASP A 174 -8.07 4.69 -6.86
CA ASP A 174 -6.87 4.97 -7.68
C ASP A 174 -6.83 6.38 -8.28
N ASP A 175 -7.73 7.26 -7.85
CA ASP A 175 -7.77 8.69 -8.26
C ASP A 175 -7.74 8.94 -9.78
N GLY A 176 -8.22 7.96 -10.56
CA GLY A 176 -8.10 7.94 -12.02
C GLY A 176 -9.33 8.46 -12.76
N TYR A 177 -9.55 7.93 -13.95
CA TYR A 177 -10.56 8.39 -14.90
C TYR A 177 -11.68 7.37 -15.14
N GLY A 178 -11.94 6.48 -14.15
CA GLY A 178 -12.99 5.45 -14.24
C GLY A 178 -12.66 4.29 -15.19
N TYR A 179 -11.39 4.15 -15.57
CA TYR A 179 -10.86 3.03 -16.37
C TYR A 179 -9.36 2.83 -16.09
N PRO A 180 -8.83 1.61 -16.04
CA PRO A 180 -7.44 1.33 -15.72
C PRO A 180 -6.50 1.56 -16.93
N TRP A 181 -6.33 2.82 -17.31
CA TRP A 181 -5.53 3.25 -18.48
C TRP A 181 -4.05 2.90 -18.37
N LEU A 182 -3.54 2.60 -17.19
CA LEU A 182 -2.17 2.11 -17.01
C LEU A 182 -1.87 0.94 -17.94
N PHE A 183 -2.81 0.01 -18.11
CA PHE A 183 -2.62 -1.18 -18.94
C PHE A 183 -2.72 -0.92 -20.44
N GLU A 184 -3.16 0.27 -20.86
CA GLU A 184 -3.31 0.67 -22.26
C GLU A 184 -2.31 1.77 -22.68
N SER A 185 -1.67 2.43 -21.70
CA SER A 185 -0.83 3.60 -21.92
C SER A 185 0.65 3.29 -21.70
N GLU A 186 1.43 3.17 -22.78
CA GLU A 186 2.89 3.01 -22.69
C GLU A 186 3.58 4.15 -21.91
N PRO A 187 3.21 5.44 -22.08
CA PRO A 187 3.78 6.51 -21.26
C PRO A 187 3.51 6.32 -19.75
N SER A 188 2.30 5.87 -19.38
CA SER A 188 1.94 5.60 -17.97
C SER A 188 2.74 4.43 -17.41
N GLN A 189 2.88 3.33 -18.16
CA GLN A 189 3.71 2.18 -17.77
C GLN A 189 5.19 2.56 -17.60
N GLN A 190 5.71 3.39 -18.48
CA GLN A 190 7.09 3.86 -18.38
C GLN A 190 7.27 4.77 -17.15
N LEU A 191 6.32 5.67 -16.87
CA LEU A 191 6.34 6.53 -15.68
C LEU A 191 6.25 5.69 -14.39
N PHE A 192 5.37 4.70 -14.34
CA PHE A 192 5.26 3.72 -13.25
C PHE A 192 6.62 3.05 -12.95
N CYS A 193 7.28 2.51 -13.97
CA CYS A 193 8.58 1.88 -13.82
C CYS A 193 9.68 2.87 -13.37
N ASN A 194 9.67 4.10 -13.89
CA ASN A 194 10.65 5.14 -13.54
C ASN A 194 10.50 5.61 -12.09
N ILE A 195 9.27 5.78 -11.60
CA ILE A 195 9.01 6.15 -10.21
C ILE A 195 9.52 5.04 -9.29
N TRP A 196 9.17 3.79 -9.54
CA TRP A 196 9.66 2.66 -8.75
C TRP A 196 11.18 2.53 -8.77
N GLN A 197 11.82 2.70 -9.92
CA GLN A 197 13.28 2.69 -10.01
C GLN A 197 13.91 3.83 -9.19
N SER A 198 13.28 5.01 -9.18
CA SER A 198 13.76 6.17 -8.43
C SER A 198 13.63 5.96 -6.92
N ILE A 199 12.49 5.41 -6.46
CA ILE A 199 12.26 5.01 -5.07
C ILE A 199 13.29 3.94 -4.66
N ALA A 200 13.40 2.87 -5.42
CA ALA A 200 14.32 1.78 -5.16
C ALA A 200 15.78 2.25 -5.10
N ARG A 201 16.21 3.14 -6.01
CA ARG A 201 17.57 3.73 -5.98
C ARG A 201 17.84 4.50 -4.70
N ARG A 202 16.87 5.29 -4.25
CA ARG A 202 17.01 6.09 -3.03
C ARG A 202 17.14 5.21 -1.79
N TYR A 203 16.31 4.16 -1.70
CA TYR A 203 16.19 3.34 -0.50
C TYR A 203 16.90 1.98 -0.58
N ALA A 204 17.69 1.70 -1.59
CA ALA A 204 18.38 0.41 -1.80
C ALA A 204 19.19 -0.10 -0.59
N LYS A 205 19.56 0.79 0.34
CA LYS A 205 20.37 0.49 1.54
C LYS A 205 19.57 0.67 2.84
N GLU A 206 18.26 0.79 2.78
CA GLU A 206 17.41 1.11 3.93
C GLU A 206 16.65 -0.12 4.46
N PRO A 207 17.19 -0.84 5.45
CA PRO A 207 16.61 -2.11 5.90
C PRO A 207 15.31 -1.97 6.69
N VAL A 208 14.91 -0.76 7.05
CA VAL A 208 13.59 -0.48 7.67
C VAL A 208 12.46 -0.73 6.68
N ILE A 209 12.71 -0.47 5.40
CA ILE A 209 11.76 -0.83 4.35
C ILE A 209 11.82 -2.36 4.17
N LEU A 210 10.70 -3.02 4.42
CA LEU A 210 10.52 -4.44 4.18
C LEU A 210 10.49 -4.70 2.67
N GLY A 211 9.68 -3.93 1.95
CA GLY A 211 9.48 -4.15 0.53
C GLY A 211 8.65 -3.09 -0.16
N TYR A 212 8.49 -3.30 -1.47
CA TYR A 212 7.76 -2.45 -2.40
C TYR A 212 6.54 -3.20 -2.89
N GLU A 213 5.35 -2.75 -2.49
CA GLU A 213 4.07 -3.18 -3.04
C GLU A 213 3.80 -2.36 -4.29
N LEU A 214 3.96 -3.01 -5.45
CA LEU A 214 4.09 -2.29 -6.70
C LEU A 214 2.82 -1.58 -7.12
N MET A 215 1.66 -2.13 -6.75
CA MET A 215 0.37 -1.64 -7.22
C MET A 215 -0.73 -2.10 -6.27
N ASN A 216 -1.54 -1.16 -5.78
CA ASN A 216 -2.73 -1.45 -5.00
C ASN A 216 -3.89 -1.87 -5.91
N GLU A 217 -4.58 -2.96 -5.57
CA GLU A 217 -5.90 -3.36 -6.08
C GLU A 217 -6.12 -3.20 -7.60
N PRO A 218 -5.28 -3.82 -8.47
CA PRO A 218 -5.44 -3.67 -9.90
C PRO A 218 -6.73 -4.31 -10.44
N ILE A 219 -7.27 -3.70 -11.49
CA ILE A 219 -8.29 -4.21 -12.39
C ILE A 219 -9.59 -4.64 -11.67
N ALA A 220 -10.53 -3.72 -11.59
CA ALA A 220 -11.87 -4.02 -11.08
C ALA A 220 -12.60 -5.04 -11.98
N HIS A 221 -13.51 -5.81 -11.39
CA HIS A 221 -14.14 -6.96 -12.06
C HIS A 221 -15.20 -6.61 -13.11
N TYR A 222 -15.70 -5.38 -13.12
CA TYR A 222 -16.87 -4.97 -13.93
C TYR A 222 -16.53 -4.50 -15.34
N PHE A 223 -15.23 -4.43 -15.72
CA PHE A 223 -14.86 -4.10 -17.10
C PHE A 223 -15.12 -5.27 -18.05
N GLU A 224 -15.73 -4.99 -19.20
CA GLU A 224 -16.03 -6.03 -20.22
C GLU A 224 -14.75 -6.70 -20.72
N ASN A 225 -13.66 -5.95 -20.87
CA ASN A 225 -12.36 -6.43 -21.34
C ASN A 225 -11.39 -6.82 -20.20
N LYS A 226 -11.89 -7.09 -18.99
CA LYS A 226 -11.05 -7.44 -17.83
C LYS A 226 -10.08 -8.61 -18.07
N ASP A 227 -10.48 -9.59 -18.89
CA ASP A 227 -9.64 -10.75 -19.19
C ASP A 227 -8.40 -10.37 -20.01
N GLU A 228 -8.53 -9.40 -20.91
CA GLU A 228 -7.40 -8.83 -21.65
C GLU A 228 -6.51 -8.00 -20.72
N LEU A 229 -7.11 -7.19 -19.84
CA LEU A 229 -6.39 -6.40 -18.85
C LEU A 229 -5.60 -7.29 -17.88
N ASN A 230 -6.23 -8.37 -17.38
CA ASN A 230 -5.59 -9.33 -16.48
C ASN A 230 -4.31 -9.94 -17.08
N GLN A 231 -4.29 -10.21 -18.39
CA GLN A 231 -3.10 -10.74 -19.06
C GLN A 231 -1.94 -9.74 -19.16
N LYS A 232 -2.21 -8.44 -19.00
CA LYS A 232 -1.19 -7.38 -19.01
C LYS A 232 -0.53 -7.15 -17.66
N LEU A 233 -1.11 -7.67 -16.56
CA LEU A 233 -0.65 -7.43 -15.20
C LEU A 233 0.74 -8.04 -14.94
N GLU A 234 0.91 -9.34 -15.17
CA GLU A 234 2.21 -10.01 -14.97
C GLU A 234 3.35 -9.42 -15.83
N PRO A 235 3.18 -9.15 -17.13
CA PRO A 235 4.20 -8.49 -17.93
C PRO A 235 4.62 -7.12 -17.41
N LEU A 236 3.66 -6.30 -16.93
CA LEU A 236 3.96 -4.98 -16.36
C LEU A 236 4.74 -5.12 -15.05
N TYR A 237 4.37 -6.04 -14.17
CA TYR A 237 5.13 -6.32 -12.96
C TYR A 237 6.56 -6.76 -13.25
N LYS A 238 6.77 -7.66 -14.21
CA LYS A 238 8.11 -8.09 -14.63
C LYS A 238 8.95 -6.91 -15.13
N ARG A 239 8.33 -5.99 -15.88
CA ARG A 239 8.98 -4.76 -16.36
C ARG A 239 9.41 -3.87 -15.19
N ALA A 240 8.53 -3.64 -14.22
CA ALA A 240 8.82 -2.83 -13.04
C ALA A 240 9.91 -3.47 -12.16
N VAL A 241 9.80 -4.78 -11.89
CA VAL A 241 10.81 -5.52 -11.12
C VAL A 241 12.17 -5.45 -11.82
N LYS A 242 12.24 -5.62 -13.13
CA LYS A 242 13.48 -5.45 -13.90
C LYS A 242 14.11 -4.07 -13.70
N ALA A 243 13.29 -3.00 -13.69
CA ALA A 243 13.76 -1.64 -13.44
C ALA A 243 14.27 -1.46 -12.00
N ILE A 244 13.56 -1.97 -11.01
CA ILE A 244 13.96 -1.96 -9.60
C ILE A 244 15.28 -2.70 -9.40
N ARG A 245 15.41 -3.92 -9.93
CA ARG A 245 16.60 -4.79 -9.74
C ARG A 245 17.89 -4.26 -10.36
N GLN A 246 17.80 -3.28 -11.24
CA GLN A 246 18.97 -2.55 -11.73
C GLN A 246 19.64 -1.73 -10.62
N VAL A 247 18.92 -1.31 -9.60
CA VAL A 247 19.37 -0.40 -8.54
C VAL A 247 19.24 -0.96 -7.13
N ASP A 248 18.34 -1.92 -6.93
CA ASP A 248 18.05 -2.53 -5.64
C ASP A 248 17.82 -4.05 -5.78
N ARG A 249 18.65 -4.83 -5.11
CA ARG A 249 18.57 -6.30 -5.08
C ARG A 249 18.15 -6.84 -3.71
N ASN A 250 17.81 -5.97 -2.76
CA ASN A 250 17.62 -6.33 -1.37
C ASN A 250 16.14 -6.47 -0.97
N HIS A 251 15.33 -5.48 -1.33
CA HIS A 251 13.96 -5.40 -0.83
C HIS A 251 13.03 -6.45 -1.44
N VAL A 252 12.06 -6.89 -0.64
CA VAL A 252 10.98 -7.77 -1.10
C VAL A 252 10.09 -7.02 -2.08
N ILE A 253 9.65 -7.69 -3.13
CA ILE A 253 8.63 -7.18 -4.04
C ILE A 253 7.29 -7.81 -3.69
N LEU A 254 6.27 -6.98 -3.48
CA LEU A 254 4.92 -7.43 -3.21
C LEU A 254 4.06 -7.22 -4.46
N LEU A 255 3.35 -8.28 -4.87
CA LEU A 255 2.53 -8.31 -6.09
C LEU A 255 1.07 -8.57 -5.74
N GLY A 256 0.22 -7.62 -6.09
CA GLY A 256 -1.23 -7.76 -5.99
C GLY A 256 -1.83 -8.53 -7.16
N GLY A 257 -2.86 -9.30 -6.90
CA GLY A 257 -3.67 -9.94 -7.95
C GLY A 257 -4.70 -8.97 -8.55
N ALA A 258 -5.33 -9.38 -9.64
CA ALA A 258 -6.46 -8.64 -10.20
C ALA A 258 -7.70 -8.68 -9.26
N ARG A 259 -8.77 -7.98 -9.64
CA ARG A 259 -10.01 -7.89 -8.89
C ARG A 259 -9.77 -7.48 -7.43
N TRP A 260 -9.18 -6.29 -7.26
CA TRP A 260 -8.86 -5.74 -5.94
C TRP A 260 -8.03 -6.70 -5.07
N ASN A 261 -6.92 -7.19 -5.62
CA ASN A 261 -6.01 -8.13 -4.95
C ASN A 261 -6.67 -9.47 -4.53
N SER A 262 -7.71 -9.92 -5.25
CA SER A 262 -8.43 -11.16 -4.91
C SER A 262 -8.11 -12.33 -5.83
N ASP A 263 -7.75 -12.09 -7.10
CA ASP A 263 -7.53 -13.15 -8.10
C ASP A 263 -6.07 -13.22 -8.56
N PHE A 264 -5.50 -14.43 -8.57
CA PHE A 264 -4.09 -14.68 -8.89
C PHE A 264 -3.88 -15.62 -10.09
N PHE A 265 -4.96 -15.97 -10.83
CA PHE A 265 -4.91 -16.94 -11.92
C PHE A 265 -4.08 -16.47 -13.12
N MET A 266 -3.88 -15.16 -13.29
CA MET A 266 -3.12 -14.59 -14.41
C MET A 266 -1.61 -14.75 -14.26
N PHE A 267 -1.11 -15.12 -13.09
CA PHE A 267 0.32 -15.35 -12.88
C PHE A 267 0.70 -16.73 -13.41
N ASN A 268 1.54 -16.78 -14.46
CA ASN A 268 2.03 -17.99 -15.10
C ASN A 268 3.49 -18.29 -14.71
N ASP A 269 4.29 -17.25 -14.47
CA ASP A 269 5.69 -17.36 -14.07
C ASP A 269 5.89 -16.59 -12.75
N TRP A 270 5.63 -17.26 -11.64
CA TRP A 270 5.70 -16.68 -10.30
C TRP A 270 7.09 -16.70 -9.64
N LYS A 271 8.12 -17.21 -10.36
CA LYS A 271 9.51 -17.27 -9.88
C LYS A 271 10.47 -16.43 -10.70
N PHE A 272 10.00 -15.35 -11.29
CA PHE A 272 10.82 -14.47 -12.10
C PHE A 272 11.78 -13.56 -11.28
N ASP A 273 11.65 -13.57 -9.96
CA ASP A 273 12.56 -12.91 -9.01
C ASP A 273 12.62 -13.74 -7.71
N ASP A 274 13.78 -13.76 -7.06
CA ASP A 274 14.04 -14.60 -5.87
C ASP A 274 13.50 -14.00 -4.56
N ASN A 275 12.93 -12.79 -4.60
CA ASN A 275 12.50 -12.08 -3.39
C ASN A 275 11.11 -11.45 -3.58
N ILE A 276 10.14 -12.28 -3.98
CA ILE A 276 8.74 -11.91 -4.24
C ILE A 276 7.84 -12.49 -3.15
N MET A 277 6.82 -11.76 -2.78
CA MET A 277 5.62 -12.25 -2.08
C MET A 277 4.36 -11.70 -2.74
N TYR A 278 3.21 -12.30 -2.44
CA TYR A 278 1.92 -11.84 -2.93
C TYR A 278 1.15 -11.10 -1.84
N THR A 279 0.35 -10.11 -2.25
CA THR A 279 -0.56 -9.38 -1.39
C THR A 279 -2.01 -9.62 -1.81
N CYS A 280 -2.88 -9.88 -0.86
CA CYS A 280 -4.32 -10.05 -1.05
C CYS A 280 -5.11 -9.14 -0.12
N HIS A 281 -6.38 -8.84 -0.47
CA HIS A 281 -7.27 -7.99 0.31
C HIS A 281 -8.59 -8.70 0.59
N ARG A 282 -9.19 -8.46 1.77
CA ARG A 282 -10.49 -9.02 2.10
C ARG A 282 -11.19 -8.25 3.21
N TYR A 283 -12.42 -7.81 2.93
CA TYR A 283 -13.23 -7.05 3.87
C TYR A 283 -14.52 -7.74 4.32
N GLY A 284 -14.82 -8.92 3.82
CA GLY A 284 -16.08 -9.57 4.14
C GLY A 284 -16.17 -11.05 3.77
N GLY A 285 -17.37 -11.61 3.83
CA GLY A 285 -17.63 -13.03 3.65
C GLY A 285 -17.39 -13.83 4.94
N PRO A 286 -17.45 -15.16 4.91
CA PRO A 286 -17.19 -15.98 6.10
C PRO A 286 -15.76 -15.83 6.61
N ALA A 287 -15.60 -15.79 7.94
CA ALA A 287 -14.29 -15.78 8.60
C ALA A 287 -13.79 -17.22 8.81
N THR A 288 -13.55 -17.93 7.72
CA THR A 288 -13.10 -19.34 7.71
C THR A 288 -11.97 -19.58 6.73
N ALA A 289 -11.21 -20.67 6.91
CA ALA A 289 -10.13 -21.06 6.01
C ALA A 289 -10.62 -21.39 4.60
N GLU A 290 -11.82 -21.96 4.47
CA GLU A 290 -12.45 -22.24 3.17
C GLU A 290 -12.68 -20.96 2.37
N ALA A 291 -13.04 -19.86 3.06
CA ALA A 291 -13.28 -18.57 2.42
C ALA A 291 -12.01 -17.89 1.86
N ILE A 292 -10.83 -18.36 2.26
CA ILE A 292 -9.52 -17.91 1.75
C ILE A 292 -8.71 -19.07 1.13
N SER A 293 -9.40 -20.16 0.75
CA SER A 293 -8.75 -21.34 0.17
C SER A 293 -7.96 -21.03 -1.09
N ASP A 294 -8.40 -20.05 -1.89
CA ASP A 294 -7.70 -19.62 -3.10
C ASP A 294 -6.36 -18.96 -2.77
N TYR A 295 -6.28 -18.15 -1.70
CA TYR A 295 -5.04 -17.53 -1.23
C TYR A 295 -4.08 -18.59 -0.66
N ILE A 296 -4.60 -19.50 0.17
CA ILE A 296 -3.84 -20.64 0.71
C ILE A 296 -3.33 -21.53 -0.44
N GLY A 297 -4.20 -21.83 -1.40
CA GLY A 297 -3.85 -22.62 -2.59
C GLY A 297 -2.78 -21.95 -3.46
N HIS A 298 -2.87 -20.63 -3.65
CA HIS A 298 -1.83 -19.87 -4.36
C HIS A 298 -0.48 -19.89 -3.63
N GLN A 299 -0.48 -19.68 -2.31
CA GLN A 299 0.73 -19.79 -1.47
C GLN A 299 1.37 -21.18 -1.58
N GLN A 300 0.57 -22.25 -1.51
CA GLN A 300 1.05 -23.62 -1.64
C GLN A 300 1.59 -23.93 -3.05
N LYS A 301 0.87 -23.49 -4.09
CA LYS A 301 1.25 -23.69 -5.50
C LYS A 301 2.58 -23.00 -5.84
N THR A 302 2.76 -21.78 -5.37
CA THR A 302 3.93 -20.96 -5.69
C THR A 302 5.12 -21.25 -4.77
N GLY A 303 4.86 -21.69 -3.54
CA GLY A 303 5.85 -21.80 -2.49
C GLY A 303 6.40 -20.45 -2.02
N LEU A 304 5.62 -19.34 -2.23
CA LEU A 304 5.97 -17.97 -1.87
C LEU A 304 5.05 -17.46 -0.75
N PRO A 305 5.46 -16.45 0.05
CA PRO A 305 4.60 -15.92 1.09
C PRO A 305 3.38 -15.20 0.51
N MET A 306 2.25 -15.31 1.23
CA MET A 306 1.05 -14.51 1.04
C MET A 306 0.89 -13.55 2.24
N TYR A 307 0.42 -12.36 1.98
CA TYR A 307 0.19 -11.31 2.95
C TYR A 307 -1.18 -10.66 2.71
N MET A 308 -1.94 -10.42 3.76
CA MET A 308 -3.21 -9.70 3.70
C MET A 308 -2.93 -8.19 3.87
N GLY A 309 -2.75 -7.49 2.75
CA GLY A 309 -2.39 -6.06 2.72
C GLY A 309 -3.46 -5.18 3.33
N GLU A 310 -4.73 -5.57 3.15
CA GLU A 310 -5.86 -4.86 3.73
C GLU A 310 -6.93 -5.79 4.26
N ILE A 311 -7.40 -5.44 5.46
CA ILE A 311 -8.50 -6.06 6.20
C ILE A 311 -9.06 -5.00 7.16
N GLY A 312 -10.28 -5.14 7.57
CA GLY A 312 -10.97 -4.22 8.49
C GLY A 312 -12.37 -3.92 7.99
N HIS A 313 -12.94 -2.76 8.31
CA HIS A 313 -14.28 -2.34 7.88
C HIS A 313 -15.37 -3.41 8.05
N ASN A 314 -15.29 -4.19 9.13
CA ASN A 314 -16.24 -5.24 9.48
C ASN A 314 -16.53 -5.21 10.98
N THR A 315 -17.39 -6.12 11.48
CA THR A 315 -17.66 -6.21 12.93
C THR A 315 -16.43 -6.69 13.70
N ILE A 316 -16.36 -6.34 14.96
CA ILE A 316 -15.27 -6.74 15.86
C ILE A 316 -15.15 -8.27 15.96
N GLU A 317 -16.30 -8.96 15.99
CA GLU A 317 -16.38 -10.42 16.05
C GLU A 317 -15.81 -11.07 14.80
N TRP A 318 -16.17 -10.52 13.61
CA TRP A 318 -15.65 -11.00 12.34
C TRP A 318 -14.12 -10.80 12.27
N GLN A 319 -13.64 -9.60 12.59
CA GLN A 319 -12.21 -9.26 12.57
C GLN A 319 -11.41 -10.18 13.50
N THR A 320 -11.90 -10.37 14.72
CA THR A 320 -11.26 -11.25 15.73
C THR A 320 -11.18 -12.70 15.24
N SER A 321 -12.25 -13.19 14.62
CA SER A 321 -12.31 -14.55 14.07
C SER A 321 -11.40 -14.71 12.88
N PHE A 322 -11.39 -13.72 11.98
CA PHE A 322 -10.59 -13.78 10.76
C PHE A 322 -9.08 -13.66 11.04
N VAL A 323 -8.67 -12.90 12.06
CA VAL A 323 -7.27 -12.86 12.52
C VAL A 323 -6.77 -14.25 12.94
N LYS A 324 -7.62 -15.09 13.57
CA LYS A 324 -7.25 -16.46 13.91
C LYS A 324 -7.02 -17.29 12.64
N VAL A 325 -7.93 -17.21 11.67
CA VAL A 325 -7.81 -17.90 10.37
C VAL A 325 -6.50 -17.51 9.67
N MET A 326 -6.16 -16.23 9.61
CA MET A 326 -4.92 -15.78 8.98
C MET A 326 -3.66 -16.29 9.69
N LYS A 327 -3.65 -16.29 11.03
CA LYS A 327 -2.54 -16.85 11.81
C LYS A 327 -2.34 -18.34 11.55
N GLU A 328 -3.43 -19.12 11.49
CA GLU A 328 -3.40 -20.55 11.18
C GLU A 328 -2.93 -20.82 9.75
N ALA A 329 -3.33 -19.97 8.79
CA ALA A 329 -2.90 -20.05 7.39
C ALA A 329 -1.48 -19.51 7.12
N ASN A 330 -0.79 -18.99 8.14
CA ASN A 330 0.50 -18.31 7.98
C ASN A 330 0.46 -17.09 7.04
N ILE A 331 -0.61 -16.31 7.08
CA ILE A 331 -0.81 -15.09 6.30
C ILE A 331 -0.72 -13.89 7.26
N GLY A 332 0.37 -13.12 7.18
CA GLY A 332 0.52 -11.86 7.91
C GLY A 332 -0.48 -10.82 7.40
N TYR A 333 -0.72 -9.75 8.17
CA TYR A 333 -1.77 -8.79 7.82
C TYR A 333 -1.50 -7.37 8.29
N THR A 334 -2.12 -6.39 7.59
CA THR A 334 -2.28 -5.00 8.04
C THR A 334 -3.73 -4.56 7.93
N PHE A 335 -4.22 -3.88 8.95
CA PHE A 335 -5.60 -3.39 9.02
C PHE A 335 -5.72 -2.02 8.34
N TRP A 336 -6.83 -1.81 7.64
CA TRP A 336 -7.19 -0.57 6.97
C TRP A 336 -8.33 0.15 7.68
N PRO A 337 -8.24 1.47 7.93
CA PRO A 337 -7.03 2.26 8.02
C PRO A 337 -6.57 2.46 9.47
N TYR A 338 -5.43 3.09 9.67
CA TYR A 338 -4.96 3.52 11.00
C TYR A 338 -5.86 4.59 11.62
N LYS A 339 -6.20 5.65 10.84
CA LYS A 339 -6.90 6.84 11.33
C LYS A 339 -7.94 7.32 10.32
N LYS A 340 -9.14 7.69 10.78
CA LYS A 340 -10.19 8.36 9.98
C LYS A 340 -11.23 9.02 10.87
N LEU A 341 -12.20 9.73 10.28
CA LEU A 341 -13.37 10.21 11.02
C LEU A 341 -14.11 9.06 11.69
N ASP A 342 -14.54 9.29 12.91
CA ASP A 342 -15.37 8.41 13.75
C ASP A 342 -14.67 7.11 14.15
N GLY A 343 -15.14 5.93 13.67
CA GLY A 343 -14.70 4.62 14.11
C GLY A 343 -14.22 3.70 12.99
N SER A 344 -14.12 2.40 13.27
CA SER A 344 -13.58 1.35 12.38
C SER A 344 -12.14 1.65 11.90
N CYS A 345 -11.30 2.05 12.85
CA CYS A 345 -9.88 2.34 12.70
C CYS A 345 -9.22 2.29 14.08
N MET A 346 -7.88 2.36 14.17
CA MET A 346 -7.20 2.38 15.46
C MET A 346 -7.42 3.69 16.22
N MET A 347 -7.39 4.82 15.49
CA MET A 347 -7.52 6.17 16.05
C MET A 347 -8.65 6.93 15.36
N GLY A 348 -9.75 7.17 16.08
CA GLY A 348 -10.91 7.93 15.59
C GLY A 348 -10.68 9.44 15.72
N ILE A 349 -10.92 10.17 14.64
CA ILE A 349 -10.93 11.64 14.61
C ILE A 349 -12.32 12.11 14.99
N GLN A 350 -12.42 13.02 15.95
CA GLN A 350 -13.68 13.65 16.28
C GLN A 350 -14.15 14.52 15.12
N ARG A 351 -15.38 14.30 14.66
CA ARG A 351 -16.00 15.07 13.58
C ARG A 351 -16.12 16.55 13.99
N PRO A 352 -15.72 17.50 13.12
CA PRO A 352 -15.97 18.93 13.39
C PRO A 352 -17.46 19.24 13.56
N GLU A 353 -17.80 20.23 14.36
CA GLU A 353 -19.17 20.50 14.82
C GLU A 353 -20.19 20.69 13.69
N LEU A 354 -19.82 21.43 12.64
CA LEU A 354 -20.70 21.70 11.50
C LEU A 354 -20.25 20.94 10.22
N TRP A 355 -19.43 19.89 10.38
CA TRP A 355 -18.86 19.15 9.24
C TRP A 355 -19.95 18.63 8.30
N ASP A 356 -20.98 17.97 8.84
CA ASP A 356 -22.03 17.37 8.04
C ASP A 356 -22.91 18.42 7.36
N SER A 357 -23.28 19.48 8.09
CA SER A 357 -24.18 20.51 7.56
C SER A 357 -23.52 21.48 6.59
N VAL A 358 -22.18 21.59 6.59
CA VAL A 358 -21.43 22.52 5.75
C VAL A 358 -20.60 21.75 4.71
N VAL A 359 -19.72 20.84 5.14
CA VAL A 359 -18.73 20.23 4.26
C VAL A 359 -19.31 19.00 3.54
N VAL A 360 -19.90 18.04 4.30
CA VAL A 360 -20.53 16.86 3.70
C VAL A 360 -21.70 17.25 2.81
N LYS A 361 -22.57 18.16 3.27
CA LYS A 361 -23.69 18.66 2.45
C LYS A 361 -23.22 19.20 1.09
N TYR A 362 -22.11 19.96 1.07
CA TYR A 362 -21.54 20.46 -0.18
C TYR A 362 -20.93 19.35 -1.04
N SER A 363 -20.28 18.38 -0.43
CA SER A 363 -19.68 17.24 -1.14
C SER A 363 -20.71 16.37 -1.88
N GLU A 364 -21.96 16.32 -1.39
CA GLU A 364 -23.06 15.55 -1.96
C GLU A 364 -23.90 16.33 -3.01
N THR A 365 -23.58 17.62 -3.20
CA THR A 365 -24.32 18.48 -4.14
C THR A 365 -23.88 18.18 -5.59
N ASP A 366 -24.81 18.24 -6.52
CA ASP A 366 -24.48 18.17 -7.94
C ASP A 366 -23.74 19.44 -8.37
N ARG A 367 -22.56 19.24 -9.00
CA ARG A 367 -21.63 20.31 -9.40
C ARG A 367 -21.18 20.13 -10.85
N THR A 368 -22.14 19.79 -11.72
CA THR A 368 -21.87 19.44 -13.12
C THR A 368 -21.68 20.67 -14.00
N THR A 369 -22.34 21.78 -13.66
CA THR A 369 -22.23 23.05 -14.40
C THR A 369 -21.76 24.19 -13.52
N TYR A 370 -21.20 25.25 -14.13
CA TYR A 370 -20.81 26.45 -13.39
C TYR A 370 -21.99 27.14 -12.69
N LYS A 371 -23.21 26.95 -13.16
CA LYS A 371 -24.41 27.41 -12.47
C LYS A 371 -24.59 26.64 -11.18
N ASP A 372 -24.52 25.31 -11.23
CA ASP A 372 -24.65 24.47 -10.04
C ASP A 372 -23.59 24.82 -8.98
N LEU A 373 -22.33 24.99 -9.40
CA LEU A 373 -21.23 25.42 -8.51
C LEU A 373 -21.54 26.73 -7.78
N ARG A 374 -22.09 27.74 -8.50
CA ARG A 374 -22.42 29.03 -7.89
C ARG A 374 -23.61 28.93 -6.93
N GLU A 375 -24.65 28.16 -7.30
CA GLU A 375 -25.86 28.01 -6.50
C GLU A 375 -25.66 27.14 -5.26
N ALA A 376 -24.81 26.13 -5.36
CA ALA A 376 -24.49 25.23 -4.27
C ALA A 376 -23.44 25.78 -3.28
N ARG A 377 -22.73 26.86 -3.65
CA ARG A 377 -21.58 27.36 -2.91
C ARG A 377 -21.89 27.55 -1.41
N PRO A 378 -21.11 26.92 -0.51
CA PRO A 378 -21.34 27.02 0.92
C PRO A 378 -20.92 28.40 1.46
N ASN A 379 -21.30 28.68 2.70
CA ASN A 379 -20.71 29.80 3.42
C ASN A 379 -19.21 29.56 3.58
N GLN A 380 -18.41 30.39 2.91
CA GLN A 380 -16.96 30.18 2.78
C GLN A 380 -16.24 30.24 4.13
N GLU A 381 -16.66 31.15 5.03
CA GLU A 381 -16.02 31.29 6.34
C GLU A 381 -16.34 30.06 7.25
N LEU A 382 -17.59 29.62 7.25
CA LEU A 382 -17.94 28.39 7.98
C LEU A 382 -17.19 27.18 7.43
N PHE A 383 -17.02 27.08 6.11
CA PHE A 383 -16.26 26.00 5.50
C PHE A 383 -14.78 26.01 5.96
N ARG A 384 -14.13 27.18 5.93
CA ARG A 384 -12.76 27.35 6.46
C ARG A 384 -12.64 26.98 7.93
N GLN A 385 -13.61 27.34 8.75
CA GLN A 385 -13.63 26.99 10.16
C GLN A 385 -13.69 25.47 10.35
N GLN A 386 -14.48 24.76 9.54
CA GLN A 386 -14.56 23.31 9.60
C GLN A 386 -13.23 22.66 9.15
N LEU A 387 -12.59 23.14 8.10
CA LEU A 387 -11.27 22.65 7.67
C LEU A 387 -10.21 22.84 8.77
N ARG A 388 -10.16 24.04 9.39
CA ARG A 388 -9.24 24.29 10.52
C ARG A 388 -9.54 23.42 11.73
N GLN A 389 -10.81 23.16 12.02
CA GLN A 389 -11.21 22.27 13.09
C GLN A 389 -10.83 20.81 12.79
N PHE A 390 -10.98 20.37 11.54
CA PHE A 390 -10.54 19.05 11.10
C PHE A 390 -9.01 18.88 11.31
N ILE A 391 -8.19 19.84 10.88
CA ILE A 391 -6.73 19.81 11.09
C ILE A 391 -6.38 19.70 12.58
N ARG A 392 -7.07 20.45 13.44
CA ARG A 392 -6.85 20.35 14.88
C ARG A 392 -7.24 18.96 15.41
N ASN A 393 -8.40 18.46 15.00
CA ASN A 393 -8.95 17.20 15.51
C ASN A 393 -8.18 15.98 15.01
N CYS A 394 -7.48 16.06 13.86
CA CYS A 394 -6.70 14.93 13.33
C CYS A 394 -5.32 14.79 13.99
N ARG A 395 -4.87 15.75 14.80
CA ARG A 395 -3.62 15.62 15.57
C ARG A 395 -3.73 14.49 16.57
N PHE A 396 -2.65 13.76 16.78
CA PHE A 396 -2.61 12.57 17.62
C PHE A 396 -3.25 12.79 19.00
N GLU A 397 -2.91 13.89 19.67
CA GLU A 397 -3.39 14.25 21.01
C GLU A 397 -4.90 14.52 21.10
N HIS A 398 -5.57 14.71 19.96
CA HIS A 398 -7.02 14.95 19.88
C HIS A 398 -7.80 13.74 19.33
N CYS A 399 -7.10 12.68 18.91
CA CYS A 399 -7.71 11.47 18.42
C CYS A 399 -8.04 10.51 19.58
N ARG A 400 -9.05 9.67 19.37
CA ARG A 400 -9.50 8.69 20.37
C ARG A 400 -9.14 7.27 19.94
N GLU A 401 -8.45 6.53 20.85
CA GLU A 401 -8.17 5.11 20.62
C GLU A 401 -9.47 4.29 20.60
N GLN A 402 -9.64 3.47 19.56
CA GLN A 402 -10.74 2.53 19.43
C GLN A 402 -10.30 1.17 19.99
N LYS A 403 -10.39 1.01 21.32
CA LYS A 403 -9.81 -0.14 22.06
C LYS A 403 -10.27 -1.50 21.54
N GLU A 404 -11.57 -1.66 21.25
CA GLU A 404 -12.11 -2.93 20.74
C GLU A 404 -11.58 -3.25 19.34
N TYR A 405 -11.44 -2.22 18.49
CA TYR A 405 -10.83 -2.39 17.17
C TYR A 405 -9.36 -2.83 17.28
N VAL A 406 -8.57 -2.21 18.15
CA VAL A 406 -7.18 -2.61 18.39
C VAL A 406 -7.08 -4.04 18.90
N LEU A 407 -7.96 -4.44 19.82
CA LEU A 407 -8.04 -5.82 20.33
C LEU A 407 -8.40 -6.82 19.23
N SER A 408 -9.33 -6.48 18.33
CA SER A 408 -9.73 -7.35 17.22
C SER A 408 -8.59 -7.62 16.22
N MET A 409 -7.64 -6.69 16.12
CA MET A 409 -6.41 -6.86 15.33
C MET A 409 -5.41 -7.86 15.97
N GLY A 410 -5.68 -8.34 17.18
CA GLY A 410 -4.74 -9.14 17.96
C GLY A 410 -3.59 -8.31 18.56
N LEU A 411 -3.80 -7.01 18.70
CA LEU A 411 -2.90 -6.02 19.31
C LEU A 411 -3.39 -5.62 20.71
N LYS A 412 -2.62 -4.80 21.42
CA LYS A 412 -2.96 -4.31 22.76
C LYS A 412 -3.25 -2.81 22.72
N PRO A 413 -4.39 -2.34 23.24
CA PRO A 413 -4.62 -0.92 23.44
C PRO A 413 -3.50 -0.31 24.29
N ALA A 414 -3.01 0.85 23.89
CA ALA A 414 -1.83 1.46 24.51
C ALA A 414 -2.13 2.76 25.24
N LEU A 415 -3.27 3.42 24.95
CA LEU A 415 -3.66 4.64 25.65
C LEU A 415 -4.52 4.30 26.87
N VAL A 416 -3.98 4.59 28.05
CA VAL A 416 -4.67 4.44 29.34
C VAL A 416 -5.52 5.69 29.54
N ASN A 417 -6.86 5.57 29.35
CA ASN A 417 -7.86 6.59 29.66
C ASN A 417 -7.62 8.00 29.06
N GLN A 418 -8.04 8.17 27.80
CA GLN A 418 -8.47 9.48 27.30
C GLN A 418 -9.98 9.58 27.29
#